data_9694563e831487c6417f81236bf6046a
#
_entry.id   9694563e831487c6417f81236bf6046a
#
_cell.length_a   1.000
_cell.length_b   1.000
_cell.length_c   1.000
_cell.angle_alpha   90.00
_cell.angle_beta   90.00
_cell.angle_gamma   90.00
#
_symmetry.space_group_name_H-M   'P 1'
#
loop_
_entity.id
_entity.type
_entity.pdbx_description
1 polymer ?
#
loop_
_entity_poly.entity_id
_entity_poly.type
_entity_poly.pdbx_seq_one_letter_code
_entity_poly.pdbx_strand_id
1 'polypeptide(L)'
;MVMLSWEGAMQLLLLHSSADGREKVLFGEDFPGVSDVFPSICVGDVCPDVYLEFPLIGKPFLDLTVLYRENSGKFRLDLPEAAGTEGIRDWFAGISKDYQKINFGYELDTGRRGSPAAVHFQPRGYLELVEPFCKVLGEEEKGRLYLSTAAKMPPGWKLSFFGMFRGRSGSPLRVCGYLAEGERVAVAADIERIRSVFQKIGFRAFDEKMLHQIAHVLSEAVDGADFQFDVWPNGSFGETFAIDLKLRNRRPGEMKESFNSGDRAPLRQLLEDWKIIDGRLDAALGMTFARNYPV
;
A
#
# COMPACT_ATOMS: atom_id res chain seq x y z
N MET A 1 19.56 -4.97 25.27
CA MET A 1 18.62 -4.89 24.16
C MET A 1 19.42 -5.27 22.92
N VAL A 2 19.20 -6.43 22.35
CA VAL A 2 19.89 -6.85 21.12
C VAL A 2 19.09 -6.27 19.98
N MET A 3 19.63 -5.28 19.28
CA MET A 3 19.06 -4.82 18.02
C MET A 3 19.27 -5.94 17.00
N LEU A 4 18.19 -6.48 16.48
CA LEU A 4 18.26 -7.40 15.36
C LEU A 4 18.70 -6.59 14.12
N SER A 5 19.65 -7.15 13.38
CA SER A 5 19.93 -6.65 12.04
C SER A 5 18.66 -6.79 11.18
N TRP A 6 18.54 -6.01 10.13
CA TRP A 6 17.48 -6.18 9.13
C TRP A 6 17.36 -7.63 8.66
N GLU A 7 18.47 -8.25 8.35
CA GLU A 7 18.54 -9.65 7.97
C GLU A 7 17.94 -10.57 9.03
N GLY A 8 18.23 -10.32 10.31
CA GLY A 8 17.63 -11.06 11.42
C GLY A 8 16.13 -10.83 11.55
N ALA A 9 15.65 -9.60 11.34
CA ALA A 9 14.22 -9.28 11.35
C ALA A 9 13.49 -9.97 10.19
N MET A 10 14.07 -9.99 9.00
CA MET A 10 13.52 -10.67 7.84
C MET A 10 13.54 -12.18 7.96
N GLN A 11 14.63 -12.77 8.51
CA GLN A 11 14.66 -14.20 8.81
C GLN A 11 13.59 -14.60 9.81
N LEU A 12 13.32 -13.76 10.81
CA LEU A 12 12.22 -14.01 11.76
C LEU A 12 10.86 -13.91 11.07
N LEU A 13 10.66 -12.93 10.19
CA LEU A 13 9.45 -12.80 9.38
C LEU A 13 9.23 -14.07 8.54
N LEU A 14 10.27 -14.53 7.86
CA LEU A 14 10.24 -15.75 7.05
C LEU A 14 9.97 -16.99 7.93
N LEU A 15 10.63 -17.13 9.07
CA LEU A 15 10.40 -18.23 10.01
C LEU A 15 8.96 -18.25 10.53
N HIS A 16 8.40 -17.09 10.87
CA HIS A 16 7.01 -17.01 11.33
C HIS A 16 6.00 -17.27 10.21
N SER A 17 6.30 -16.84 8.99
CA SER A 17 5.46 -17.15 7.83
C SER A 17 5.56 -18.60 7.41
N SER A 18 6.72 -19.25 7.58
CA SER A 18 6.93 -20.67 7.26
C SER A 18 6.37 -21.63 8.31
N ALA A 19 6.07 -21.15 9.50
CA ALA A 19 5.43 -21.98 10.51
C ALA A 19 4.11 -22.57 9.98
N ASP A 20 3.95 -23.87 10.11
CA ASP A 20 2.73 -24.60 9.70
C ASP A 20 2.43 -24.57 8.18
N GLY A 21 3.43 -24.30 7.33
CA GLY A 21 3.26 -24.27 5.86
C GLY A 21 2.43 -23.11 5.33
N ARG A 22 2.24 -22.06 6.13
CA ARG A 22 1.42 -20.88 5.75
C ARG A 22 1.96 -20.13 4.54
N GLU A 23 3.28 -20.09 4.38
CA GLU A 23 3.93 -19.44 3.24
C GLU A 23 3.44 -19.98 1.90
N LYS A 24 3.22 -21.28 1.78
CA LYS A 24 2.70 -21.88 0.54
C LYS A 24 1.26 -21.47 0.26
N VAL A 25 0.47 -21.33 1.32
CA VAL A 25 -0.92 -20.90 1.22
C VAL A 25 -1.00 -19.42 0.81
N LEU A 26 -0.15 -18.57 1.40
CA LEU A 26 -0.20 -17.13 1.21
C LEU A 26 0.52 -16.69 -0.07
N PHE A 27 1.73 -17.19 -0.28
CA PHE A 27 2.66 -16.67 -1.28
C PHE A 27 2.84 -17.61 -2.48
N GLY A 28 2.38 -18.86 -2.36
CA GLY A 28 2.55 -19.87 -3.41
C GLY A 28 3.99 -20.32 -3.58
N GLU A 29 4.28 -20.88 -4.74
CA GLU A 29 5.61 -21.40 -5.08
C GLU A 29 6.66 -20.29 -5.34
N ASP A 30 6.23 -19.05 -5.49
CA ASP A 30 7.12 -17.91 -5.74
C ASP A 30 7.84 -17.43 -4.46
N PHE A 31 7.43 -17.91 -3.29
CA PHE A 31 8.02 -17.52 -2.00
C PHE A 31 9.53 -17.73 -1.88
N PRO A 32 10.13 -18.85 -2.34
CA PRO A 32 11.59 -19.02 -2.30
C PRO A 32 12.35 -17.91 -3.05
N GLY A 33 11.72 -17.33 -4.07
CA GLY A 33 12.32 -16.23 -4.80
C GLY A 33 12.34 -14.91 -4.06
N VAL A 34 11.41 -14.69 -3.15
CA VAL A 34 11.39 -13.50 -2.30
C VAL A 34 12.52 -13.55 -1.27
N SER A 35 12.79 -14.73 -0.70
CA SER A 35 13.90 -14.91 0.26
C SER A 35 15.27 -14.56 -0.33
N ASP A 36 15.44 -14.73 -1.64
CA ASP A 36 16.68 -14.37 -2.35
C ASP A 36 16.81 -12.85 -2.55
N VAL A 37 15.69 -12.14 -2.58
CA VAL A 37 15.66 -10.68 -2.80
C VAL A 37 15.89 -9.91 -1.50
N PHE A 38 15.44 -10.43 -0.36
CA PHE A 38 15.55 -9.76 0.93
C PHE A 38 16.95 -9.32 1.34
N PRO A 39 18.01 -10.13 1.19
CA PRO A 39 19.37 -9.71 1.53
C PRO A 39 19.86 -8.53 0.71
N SER A 40 19.34 -8.37 -0.52
CA SER A 40 19.74 -7.31 -1.46
C SER A 40 19.05 -5.97 -1.17
N ILE A 41 17.95 -5.96 -0.38
CA ILE A 41 17.13 -4.76 -0.16
C ILE A 41 17.71 -3.87 0.93
N CYS A 42 18.52 -4.38 1.83
CA CYS A 42 18.95 -3.65 3.01
C CYS A 42 20.44 -3.72 3.25
N VAL A 43 21.08 -2.61 2.96
CA VAL A 43 22.44 -2.32 3.40
C VAL A 43 22.41 -0.97 4.13
N GLY A 44 22.35 -1.00 5.48
CA GLY A 44 22.39 0.23 6.27
C GLY A 44 21.94 0.02 7.72
N ASP A 45 22.21 1.01 8.57
CA ASP A 45 21.98 0.96 10.02
C ASP A 45 20.50 1.13 10.42
N VAL A 46 19.60 1.41 9.49
CA VAL A 46 18.18 1.68 9.76
C VAL A 46 17.31 0.80 8.87
N CYS A 47 16.47 0.00 9.52
CA CYS A 47 15.52 -0.86 8.86
C CYS A 47 14.35 -0.04 8.25
N PRO A 48 14.09 -0.10 6.94
CA PRO A 48 12.90 0.48 6.35
C PRO A 48 11.65 -0.29 6.81
N ASP A 49 10.47 0.32 6.67
CA ASP A 49 9.24 -0.44 6.80
C ASP A 49 9.07 -1.35 5.59
N VAL A 50 8.66 -2.59 5.83
CA VAL A 50 8.39 -3.56 4.79
C VAL A 50 6.95 -4.01 4.87
N TYR A 51 6.29 -4.01 3.73
CA TYR A 51 4.94 -4.52 3.57
C TYR A 51 4.97 -5.73 2.67
N LEU A 52 4.27 -6.77 3.09
CA LEU A 52 4.02 -7.96 2.30
C LEU A 52 2.58 -7.87 1.79
N GLU A 53 2.42 -7.84 0.48
CA GLU A 53 1.11 -7.74 -0.15
C GLU A 53 0.82 -9.03 -0.90
N PHE A 54 -0.30 -9.65 -0.59
CA PHE A 54 -0.73 -10.89 -1.22
C PHE A 54 -2.26 -10.93 -1.37
N PRO A 55 -2.78 -11.57 -2.43
CA PRO A 55 -4.21 -11.64 -2.66
C PRO A 55 -4.86 -12.67 -1.72
N LEU A 56 -6.06 -12.36 -1.27
CA LEU A 56 -6.89 -13.30 -0.49
C LEU A 56 -7.74 -14.22 -1.36
N ILE A 57 -7.63 -14.10 -2.69
CA ILE A 57 -8.35 -14.93 -3.67
C ILE A 57 -7.53 -15.04 -4.97
N GLY A 58 -7.76 -16.08 -5.74
CA GLY A 58 -7.10 -16.28 -7.02
C GLY A 58 -5.71 -16.90 -6.88
N LYS A 59 -4.82 -16.67 -7.85
CA LYS A 59 -3.45 -17.21 -7.82
C LYS A 59 -2.66 -16.57 -6.69
N PRO A 60 -2.04 -17.35 -5.79
CA PRO A 60 -1.13 -16.79 -4.78
C PRO A 60 0.07 -16.11 -5.44
N PHE A 61 0.45 -14.97 -4.90
CA PHE A 61 1.71 -14.28 -5.19
C PHE A 61 2.07 -13.36 -4.02
N LEU A 62 3.26 -12.81 -4.03
CA LEU A 62 3.71 -11.86 -3.05
C LEU A 62 4.31 -10.66 -3.75
N ASP A 63 3.82 -9.47 -3.42
CA ASP A 63 4.49 -8.23 -3.71
C ASP A 63 5.15 -7.70 -2.44
N LEU A 64 6.30 -7.09 -2.62
CA LEU A 64 7.11 -6.56 -1.55
C LEU A 64 7.22 -5.05 -1.69
N THR A 65 6.65 -4.31 -0.75
CA THR A 65 6.83 -2.86 -0.68
C THR A 65 7.82 -2.50 0.42
N VAL A 66 8.87 -1.78 0.05
CA VAL A 66 9.89 -1.26 0.96
C VAL A 66 9.74 0.26 1.06
N LEU A 67 9.42 0.76 2.25
CA LEU A 67 9.14 2.17 2.48
C LEU A 67 10.25 2.83 3.30
N TYR A 68 10.81 3.89 2.76
CA TYR A 68 11.88 4.68 3.38
C TYR A 68 11.34 5.96 3.99
N ARG A 69 11.72 6.22 5.24
CA ARG A 69 11.37 7.43 5.99
C ARG A 69 12.55 8.37 6.10
N GLU A 70 12.30 9.61 6.50
CA GLU A 70 13.29 10.68 6.69
C GLU A 70 14.54 10.29 7.48
N ASN A 71 14.42 9.34 8.41
CA ASN A 71 15.51 8.89 9.26
C ASN A 71 16.12 7.54 8.82
N SER A 72 15.79 7.06 7.63
CA SER A 72 16.24 5.74 7.17
C SER A 72 17.73 5.64 6.83
N GLY A 73 18.52 6.66 7.11
CA GLY A 73 19.97 6.62 6.99
C GLY A 73 20.47 6.39 5.56
N LYS A 74 21.68 5.91 5.44
CA LYS A 74 22.30 5.54 4.16
C LYS A 74 21.87 4.12 3.83
N PHE A 75 20.77 3.95 3.11
CA PHE A 75 20.44 2.64 2.56
C PHE A 75 20.79 2.58 1.07
N ARG A 76 21.01 1.38 0.60
CA ARG A 76 21.32 1.10 -0.80
C ARG A 76 20.38 -0.02 -1.29
N LEU A 77 19.76 0.23 -2.42
CA LEU A 77 18.94 -0.78 -3.10
C LEU A 77 19.74 -1.26 -4.33
N ASP A 78 20.51 -2.33 -4.15
CA ASP A 78 21.31 -2.93 -5.22
C ASP A 78 20.47 -3.96 -6.00
N LEU A 79 19.31 -3.54 -6.51
CA LEU A 79 18.45 -4.39 -7.33
C LEU A 79 18.41 -3.87 -8.77
N PRO A 80 18.55 -4.76 -9.77
CA PRO A 80 18.36 -4.40 -11.18
C PRO A 80 17.01 -3.71 -11.45
N GLU A 81 15.98 -4.10 -10.71
CA GLU A 81 14.62 -3.54 -10.77
C GLU A 81 14.57 -2.07 -10.33
N ALA A 82 15.51 -1.63 -9.51
CA ALA A 82 15.62 -0.24 -9.08
C ALA A 82 16.43 0.64 -10.03
N ALA A 83 16.91 0.11 -11.15
CA ALA A 83 17.69 0.87 -12.13
C ALA A 83 16.92 2.14 -12.57
N GLY A 84 17.65 3.26 -12.68
CA GLY A 84 17.09 4.58 -12.99
C GLY A 84 16.37 5.28 -11.83
N THR A 85 16.61 4.82 -10.59
CA THR A 85 16.07 5.46 -9.37
C THR A 85 17.17 6.02 -8.46
N GLU A 86 18.41 5.95 -8.90
CA GLU A 86 19.60 6.31 -8.10
C GLU A 86 19.52 7.75 -7.57
N GLY A 87 18.98 8.66 -8.39
CA GLY A 87 18.82 10.06 -8.02
C GLY A 87 17.80 10.32 -6.90
N ILE A 88 16.85 9.39 -6.67
CA ILE A 88 15.83 9.57 -5.63
C ILE A 88 16.46 9.64 -4.25
N ARG A 89 17.38 8.75 -3.95
CA ARG A 89 18.04 8.69 -2.65
C ARG A 89 18.76 9.98 -2.34
N ASP A 90 19.54 10.47 -3.30
CA ASP A 90 20.35 11.69 -3.11
C ASP A 90 19.44 12.92 -2.98
N TRP A 91 18.40 12.99 -3.79
CA TRP A 91 17.38 14.02 -3.67
C TRP A 91 16.68 13.97 -2.31
N PHE A 92 16.22 12.78 -1.89
CA PHE A 92 15.53 12.58 -0.61
C PHE A 92 16.42 12.93 0.58
N ALA A 93 17.69 12.50 0.57
CA ALA A 93 18.66 12.84 1.61
C ALA A 93 18.90 14.35 1.70
N GLY A 94 18.81 15.06 0.56
CA GLY A 94 18.94 16.52 0.52
C GLY A 94 17.79 17.26 1.19
N ILE A 95 16.55 16.78 1.03
CA ILE A 95 15.34 17.46 1.50
C ILE A 95 14.85 16.98 2.87
N SER A 96 15.17 15.75 3.28
CA SER A 96 14.60 15.12 4.48
C SER A 96 14.88 15.88 5.79
N LYS A 97 15.83 16.80 5.79
CA LYS A 97 16.13 17.68 6.93
C LYS A 97 15.08 18.78 7.12
N ASP A 98 14.46 19.22 6.02
CA ASP A 98 13.53 20.35 5.99
C ASP A 98 12.07 19.88 6.01
N TYR A 99 11.82 18.66 5.58
CA TYR A 99 10.48 18.08 5.44
C TYR A 99 10.34 16.84 6.28
N GLN A 100 9.48 16.90 7.29
CA GLN A 100 9.23 15.77 8.20
C GLN A 100 8.13 14.85 7.68
N LYS A 101 8.26 13.56 7.97
CA LYS A 101 7.26 12.52 7.68
C LYS A 101 7.02 12.24 6.20
N ILE A 102 7.83 12.81 5.30
CA ILE A 102 7.80 12.38 3.90
C ILE A 102 8.37 10.98 3.78
N ASN A 103 7.81 10.20 2.86
CA ASN A 103 8.28 8.84 2.61
C ASN A 103 8.34 8.60 1.11
N PHE A 104 9.23 7.73 0.69
CA PHE A 104 9.17 7.10 -0.62
C PHE A 104 9.41 5.60 -0.49
N GLY A 105 9.02 4.84 -1.47
CA GLY A 105 9.18 3.39 -1.43
C GLY A 105 9.27 2.75 -2.79
N TYR A 106 9.64 1.49 -2.78
CA TYR A 106 9.67 0.62 -3.95
C TYR A 106 8.73 -0.55 -3.73
N GLU A 107 7.96 -0.88 -4.76
CA GLU A 107 7.16 -2.10 -4.81
C GLU A 107 7.79 -3.03 -5.83
N LEU A 108 8.10 -4.23 -5.40
CA LEU A 108 8.69 -5.30 -6.19
C LEU A 108 7.60 -6.33 -6.49
N ASP A 109 7.23 -6.44 -7.76
CA ASP A 109 6.34 -7.49 -8.26
C ASP A 109 7.15 -8.79 -8.41
N THR A 110 7.02 -9.70 -7.44
CA THR A 110 7.77 -10.97 -7.44
C THR A 110 7.32 -11.91 -8.55
N GLY A 111 6.09 -11.75 -9.03
CA GLY A 111 5.57 -12.51 -10.17
C GLY A 111 6.11 -12.04 -11.53
N ARG A 112 6.82 -10.88 -11.56
CA ARG A 112 7.39 -10.27 -12.78
C ARG A 112 8.84 -9.89 -12.58
N ARG A 113 9.66 -10.87 -12.23
CA ARG A 113 11.11 -10.67 -12.05
C ARG A 113 11.73 -9.96 -13.24
N GLY A 114 12.61 -9.01 -12.97
CA GLY A 114 13.27 -8.18 -13.98
C GLY A 114 12.44 -7.00 -14.49
N SER A 115 11.19 -6.84 -14.03
CA SER A 115 10.44 -5.61 -14.27
C SER A 115 10.95 -4.49 -13.36
N PRO A 116 11.04 -3.23 -13.85
CA PRO A 116 11.38 -2.11 -12.99
C PRO A 116 10.39 -2.01 -11.80
N ALA A 117 10.93 -1.80 -10.59
CA ALA A 117 10.13 -1.58 -9.41
C ALA A 117 9.17 -0.40 -9.60
N ALA A 118 7.95 -0.53 -9.09
CA ALA A 118 7.11 0.64 -8.94
C ALA A 118 7.69 1.56 -7.85
N VAL A 119 7.52 2.86 -8.00
CA VAL A 119 8.03 3.85 -7.05
C VAL A 119 6.85 4.58 -6.44
N HIS A 120 6.82 4.63 -5.12
CA HIS A 120 5.80 5.32 -4.34
C HIS A 120 6.37 6.56 -3.68
N PHE A 121 5.57 7.63 -3.61
CA PHE A 121 5.93 8.84 -2.88
C PHE A 121 4.77 9.33 -2.01
N GLN A 122 5.08 9.63 -0.74
CA GLN A 122 4.16 10.18 0.25
C GLN A 122 4.58 11.59 0.62
N PRO A 123 4.06 12.63 -0.04
CA PRO A 123 4.42 14.02 0.24
C PRO A 123 3.89 14.55 1.58
N ARG A 124 2.93 13.85 2.22
CA ARG A 124 2.38 14.23 3.54
C ARG A 124 1.87 15.68 3.65
N GLY A 125 1.35 16.21 2.56
CA GLY A 125 0.84 17.57 2.48
C GLY A 125 1.81 18.57 1.87
N TYR A 126 3.08 18.22 1.68
CA TYR A 126 4.07 19.05 0.99
C TYR A 126 3.96 18.87 -0.52
N LEU A 127 2.88 19.42 -1.10
CA LEU A 127 2.57 19.24 -2.53
C LEU A 127 3.64 19.83 -3.46
N GLU A 128 4.40 20.82 -2.97
CA GLU A 128 5.54 21.40 -3.67
C GLU A 128 6.68 20.43 -3.94
N LEU A 129 6.73 19.30 -3.23
CA LEU A 129 7.74 18.26 -3.45
C LEU A 129 7.39 17.29 -4.58
N VAL A 130 6.14 17.30 -5.06
CA VAL A 130 5.65 16.31 -6.03
C VAL A 130 6.37 16.46 -7.38
N GLU A 131 6.43 17.69 -7.93
CA GLU A 131 7.12 17.90 -9.21
C GLU A 131 8.63 17.65 -9.13
N PRO A 132 9.37 18.16 -8.12
CA PRO A 132 10.77 17.82 -7.94
C PRO A 132 11.04 16.31 -7.85
N PHE A 133 10.20 15.57 -7.11
CA PHE A 133 10.33 14.12 -7.02
C PHE A 133 10.13 13.44 -8.39
N CYS A 134 9.07 13.78 -9.10
CA CYS A 134 8.80 13.22 -10.42
C CYS A 134 9.87 13.59 -11.44
N LYS A 135 10.46 14.78 -11.34
CA LYS A 135 11.55 15.23 -12.20
C LYS A 135 12.81 14.36 -12.05
N VAL A 136 13.14 13.95 -10.82
CA VAL A 136 14.29 13.04 -10.58
C VAL A 136 14.13 11.71 -11.33
N LEU A 137 12.88 11.30 -11.55
CA LEU A 137 12.52 10.06 -12.26
C LEU A 137 12.28 10.24 -13.77
N GLY A 138 12.30 11.49 -14.27
CA GLY A 138 11.91 11.80 -15.65
C GLY A 138 10.41 11.62 -15.93
N GLU A 139 9.57 11.77 -14.89
CA GLU A 139 8.13 11.51 -14.92
C GLU A 139 7.31 12.75 -14.55
N GLU A 140 7.74 13.94 -15.01
CA GLU A 140 7.15 15.24 -14.63
C GLU A 140 5.66 15.33 -14.95
N GLU A 141 5.22 14.67 -16.02
CA GLU A 141 3.78 14.64 -16.38
C GLU A 141 2.94 13.96 -15.31
N LYS A 142 3.44 12.91 -14.69
CA LYS A 142 2.75 12.24 -13.57
C LYS A 142 2.66 13.13 -12.34
N GLY A 143 3.66 13.95 -12.07
CA GLY A 143 3.60 14.96 -11.02
C GLY A 143 2.47 15.97 -11.25
N ARG A 144 2.38 16.55 -12.44
CA ARG A 144 1.29 17.45 -12.81
C ARG A 144 -0.09 16.78 -12.73
N LEU A 145 -0.17 15.52 -13.16
CA LEU A 145 -1.39 14.72 -13.08
C LEU A 145 -1.85 14.52 -11.63
N TYR A 146 -0.93 14.19 -10.72
CA TYR A 146 -1.23 14.08 -9.29
C TYR A 146 -1.77 15.40 -8.72
N LEU A 147 -1.07 16.52 -8.97
CA LEU A 147 -1.48 17.83 -8.46
C LEU A 147 -2.86 18.25 -9.02
N SER A 148 -3.11 18.01 -10.31
CA SER A 148 -4.42 18.29 -10.91
C SER A 148 -5.54 17.42 -10.32
N THR A 149 -5.23 16.18 -9.97
CA THR A 149 -6.17 15.26 -9.28
C THR A 149 -6.42 15.75 -7.86
N ALA A 150 -5.37 16.12 -7.13
CA ALA A 150 -5.48 16.65 -5.77
C ALA A 150 -6.38 17.88 -5.69
N ALA A 151 -6.29 18.78 -6.67
CA ALA A 151 -7.12 19.98 -6.74
C ALA A 151 -8.62 19.68 -6.94
N LYS A 152 -8.98 18.51 -7.47
CA LYS A 152 -10.39 18.09 -7.67
C LYS A 152 -10.98 17.40 -6.43
N MET A 153 -10.15 16.93 -5.51
CA MET A 153 -10.63 16.17 -4.34
C MET A 153 -11.49 17.04 -3.43
N PRO A 154 -12.64 16.53 -2.97
CA PRO A 154 -13.48 17.28 -2.04
C PRO A 154 -12.90 17.30 -0.63
N PRO A 155 -13.32 18.25 0.22
CA PRO A 155 -12.97 18.25 1.63
C PRO A 155 -13.29 16.90 2.29
N GLY A 156 -12.35 16.39 3.08
CA GLY A 156 -12.50 15.08 3.74
C GLY A 156 -11.92 13.89 2.97
N TRP A 157 -11.69 14.03 1.66
CA TRP A 157 -10.98 13.07 0.81
C TRP A 157 -9.56 13.57 0.58
N LYS A 158 -8.59 13.05 1.31
CA LYS A 158 -7.23 13.58 1.30
C LYS A 158 -6.27 12.62 0.62
N LEU A 159 -5.58 13.10 -0.39
CA LEU A 159 -4.53 12.32 -1.02
C LEU A 159 -3.33 12.18 -0.07
N SER A 160 -2.77 10.98 0.02
CA SER A 160 -1.67 10.64 0.91
C SER A 160 -0.39 10.29 0.17
N PHE A 161 -0.50 9.47 -0.88
CA PHE A 161 0.64 9.05 -1.69
C PHE A 161 0.21 8.72 -3.12
N PHE A 162 1.19 8.51 -3.97
CA PHE A 162 0.97 8.01 -5.32
C PHE A 162 2.05 6.99 -5.70
N GLY A 163 1.71 6.10 -6.62
CA GLY A 163 2.59 5.08 -7.17
C GLY A 163 2.76 5.23 -8.68
N MET A 164 3.98 5.02 -9.15
CA MET A 164 4.34 5.04 -10.57
C MET A 164 4.87 3.68 -10.98
N PHE A 165 4.15 2.98 -11.87
CA PHE A 165 4.56 1.69 -12.40
C PHE A 165 5.52 1.89 -13.56
N ARG A 166 6.81 1.85 -13.27
CA ARG A 166 7.88 2.02 -14.26
C ARG A 166 7.95 0.80 -15.18
N GLY A 167 8.46 0.98 -16.37
CA GLY A 167 8.59 -0.12 -17.34
C GLY A 167 7.29 -0.59 -17.99
N ARG A 168 6.14 -0.01 -17.62
CA ARG A 168 4.85 -0.24 -18.27
C ARG A 168 4.54 1.00 -19.12
N SER A 169 4.75 0.91 -20.43
CA SER A 169 4.40 2.02 -21.34
C SER A 169 2.96 2.45 -21.16
N GLY A 170 2.73 3.76 -21.06
CA GLY A 170 1.39 4.31 -20.84
C GLY A 170 0.78 3.91 -19.49
N SER A 171 1.59 3.48 -18.52
CA SER A 171 1.08 3.09 -17.20
C SER A 171 0.36 4.24 -16.51
N PRO A 172 -0.76 3.95 -15.80
CA PRO A 172 -1.44 4.96 -15.02
C PRO A 172 -0.58 5.41 -13.84
N LEU A 173 -0.95 6.56 -13.29
CA LEU A 173 -0.56 6.99 -11.96
C LEU A 173 -1.54 6.39 -10.97
N ARG A 174 -1.09 5.57 -10.02
CA ARG A 174 -1.91 5.15 -8.88
C ARG A 174 -1.96 6.25 -7.85
N VAL A 175 -3.15 6.69 -7.52
CA VAL A 175 -3.38 7.74 -6.54
C VAL A 175 -4.06 7.12 -5.33
N CYS A 176 -3.49 7.35 -4.15
CA CYS A 176 -3.98 6.81 -2.90
C CYS A 176 -4.27 7.95 -1.92
N GLY A 177 -5.28 7.76 -1.11
CA GLY A 177 -5.72 8.74 -0.15
C GLY A 177 -6.43 8.11 1.03
N TYR A 178 -6.92 8.94 1.94
CA TYR A 178 -7.71 8.51 3.08
C TYR A 178 -8.94 9.37 3.26
N LEU A 179 -9.96 8.79 3.85
CA LEU A 179 -11.15 9.50 4.30
C LEU A 179 -10.93 10.02 5.73
N ALA A 180 -11.15 11.31 5.93
CA ALA A 180 -11.28 11.85 7.28
C ALA A 180 -12.44 11.13 7.98
N GLU A 181 -12.34 10.87 9.29
CA GLU A 181 -13.29 10.03 10.02
C GLU A 181 -14.75 10.49 9.85
N GLY A 182 -15.02 11.78 9.99
CA GLY A 182 -16.36 12.32 9.78
C GLY A 182 -16.87 12.15 8.35
N GLU A 183 -15.98 12.21 7.37
CA GLU A 183 -16.32 11.97 5.96
C GLU A 183 -16.61 10.49 5.71
N ARG A 184 -15.79 9.59 6.27
CA ARG A 184 -16.00 8.14 6.18
C ARG A 184 -17.40 7.75 6.67
N VAL A 185 -17.80 8.24 7.86
CA VAL A 185 -19.11 7.98 8.43
C VAL A 185 -20.23 8.55 7.56
N ALA A 186 -20.06 9.78 7.06
CA ALA A 186 -21.07 10.41 6.21
C ALA A 186 -21.24 9.70 4.87
N VAL A 187 -20.13 9.24 4.27
CA VAL A 187 -20.13 8.49 3.00
C VAL A 187 -20.72 7.08 3.19
N ALA A 188 -20.44 6.42 4.31
CA ALA A 188 -21.03 5.13 4.65
C ALA A 188 -22.56 5.19 4.80
N ALA A 189 -23.09 6.33 5.28
CA ALA A 189 -24.52 6.54 5.50
C ALA A 189 -25.29 7.01 4.26
N ASP A 190 -24.60 7.54 3.23
CA ASP A 190 -25.24 8.17 2.08
C ASP A 190 -24.47 7.89 0.77
N ILE A 191 -25.01 6.99 -0.05
CA ILE A 191 -24.39 6.62 -1.35
C ILE A 191 -24.38 7.78 -2.35
N GLU A 192 -25.32 8.74 -2.24
CA GLU A 192 -25.34 9.91 -3.13
C GLU A 192 -24.12 10.80 -2.90
N ARG A 193 -23.58 10.78 -1.70
CA ARG A 193 -22.33 11.46 -1.38
C ARG A 193 -21.15 10.84 -2.14
N ILE A 194 -21.08 9.51 -2.22
CA ILE A 194 -20.07 8.80 -3.03
C ILE A 194 -20.24 9.16 -4.50
N ARG A 195 -21.46 9.07 -5.00
CA ARG A 195 -21.82 9.41 -6.39
C ARG A 195 -21.38 10.83 -6.76
N SER A 196 -21.69 11.79 -5.89
CA SER A 196 -21.31 13.19 -6.07
C SER A 196 -19.80 13.37 -6.16
N VAL A 197 -19.05 12.68 -5.28
CA VAL A 197 -17.59 12.71 -5.31
C VAL A 197 -17.06 12.14 -6.61
N PHE A 198 -17.51 10.95 -7.02
CA PHE A 198 -17.07 10.31 -8.25
C PHE A 198 -17.34 11.17 -9.48
N GLN A 199 -18.53 11.77 -9.57
CA GLN A 199 -18.88 12.70 -10.64
C GLN A 199 -17.96 13.92 -10.65
N LYS A 200 -17.70 14.51 -9.47
CA LYS A 200 -16.86 15.71 -9.34
C LYS A 200 -15.42 15.46 -9.76
N ILE A 201 -14.82 14.34 -9.37
CA ILE A 201 -13.45 14.00 -9.76
C ILE A 201 -13.37 13.52 -11.21
N GLY A 202 -14.47 13.06 -11.80
CA GLY A 202 -14.54 12.52 -13.16
C GLY A 202 -14.39 11.00 -13.24
N PHE A 203 -14.49 10.28 -12.12
CA PHE A 203 -14.57 8.83 -12.13
C PHE A 203 -15.93 8.40 -12.68
N ARG A 204 -15.95 7.52 -13.69
CA ARG A 204 -17.16 7.14 -14.43
C ARG A 204 -17.51 5.66 -14.34
N ALA A 205 -16.55 4.82 -13.96
CA ALA A 205 -16.72 3.37 -13.93
C ALA A 205 -17.38 2.91 -12.63
N PHE A 206 -18.61 3.38 -12.35
CA PHE A 206 -19.38 2.98 -11.19
C PHE A 206 -20.84 2.71 -11.53
N ASP A 207 -21.45 1.80 -10.80
CA ASP A 207 -22.88 1.50 -10.82
C ASP A 207 -23.46 1.53 -9.39
N GLU A 208 -24.75 1.32 -9.27
CA GLU A 208 -25.44 1.29 -7.97
C GLU A 208 -24.87 0.23 -7.04
N LYS A 209 -24.54 -0.95 -7.59
CA LYS A 209 -23.98 -2.04 -6.80
C LYS A 209 -22.65 -1.65 -6.19
N MET A 210 -21.76 -1.05 -6.96
CA MET A 210 -20.45 -0.58 -6.46
C MET A 210 -20.59 0.47 -5.38
N LEU A 211 -21.52 1.44 -5.54
CA LEU A 211 -21.77 2.47 -4.54
C LEU A 211 -22.24 1.87 -3.21
N HIS A 212 -23.17 0.92 -3.24
CA HIS A 212 -23.63 0.20 -2.05
C HIS A 212 -22.52 -0.63 -1.43
N GLN A 213 -21.69 -1.29 -2.22
CA GLN A 213 -20.55 -2.06 -1.71
C GLN A 213 -19.54 -1.15 -1.00
N ILE A 214 -19.19 -0.01 -1.60
CA ILE A 214 -18.30 0.97 -0.96
C ILE A 214 -18.89 1.46 0.37
N ALA A 215 -20.15 1.87 0.39
CA ALA A 215 -20.81 2.34 1.61
C ALA A 215 -20.80 1.28 2.70
N HIS A 216 -21.10 0.02 2.35
CA HIS A 216 -21.10 -1.09 3.30
C HIS A 216 -19.70 -1.38 3.86
N VAL A 217 -18.66 -1.45 3.01
CA VAL A 217 -17.28 -1.63 3.49
C VAL A 217 -16.86 -0.49 4.41
N LEU A 218 -17.21 0.75 4.07
CA LEU A 218 -16.88 1.90 4.89
C LEU A 218 -17.62 1.92 6.23
N SER A 219 -18.81 1.33 6.33
CA SER A 219 -19.50 1.18 7.61
C SER A 219 -18.78 0.21 8.56
N GLU A 220 -18.12 -0.81 8.02
CA GLU A 220 -17.33 -1.78 8.78
C GLU A 220 -15.88 -1.33 9.06
N ALA A 221 -15.44 -0.21 8.49
CA ALA A 221 -14.07 0.31 8.57
C ALA A 221 -13.77 1.02 9.90
N VAL A 222 -13.91 0.32 11.04
CA VAL A 222 -13.80 0.89 12.39
C VAL A 222 -12.46 1.56 12.71
N ASP A 223 -11.38 1.14 12.07
CA ASP A 223 -10.03 1.68 12.29
C ASP A 223 -9.63 2.72 11.22
N GLY A 224 -10.52 3.01 10.28
CA GLY A 224 -10.30 3.92 9.16
C GLY A 224 -10.17 3.20 7.82
N ALA A 225 -10.27 3.98 6.76
CA ALA A 225 -10.16 3.48 5.39
C ALA A 225 -9.28 4.41 4.55
N ASP A 226 -8.44 3.81 3.74
CA ASP A 226 -7.78 4.45 2.62
C ASP A 226 -8.50 4.06 1.33
N PHE A 227 -8.28 4.82 0.28
CA PHE A 227 -8.80 4.53 -1.04
C PHE A 227 -7.69 4.66 -2.08
N GLN A 228 -7.85 3.96 -3.20
CA GLN A 228 -6.94 4.08 -4.33
C GLN A 228 -7.68 3.94 -5.67
N PHE A 229 -7.16 4.63 -6.66
CA PHE A 229 -7.61 4.55 -8.05
C PHE A 229 -6.46 4.92 -9.00
N ASP A 230 -6.59 4.49 -10.23
CA ASP A 230 -5.60 4.78 -11.26
C ASP A 230 -6.06 5.98 -12.12
N VAL A 231 -5.11 6.86 -12.50
CA VAL A 231 -5.32 7.98 -13.40
C VAL A 231 -4.39 7.83 -14.60
N TRP A 232 -4.95 7.76 -15.78
CA TRP A 232 -4.19 7.60 -17.02
C TRP A 232 -3.51 8.90 -17.44
N PRO A 233 -2.45 8.87 -18.28
CA PRO A 233 -1.74 10.07 -18.72
C PRO A 233 -2.65 11.12 -19.40
N ASN A 234 -3.73 10.71 -20.05
CA ASN A 234 -4.73 11.61 -20.64
C ASN A 234 -5.68 12.25 -19.61
N GLY A 235 -5.49 11.99 -18.32
CA GLY A 235 -6.31 12.50 -17.22
C GLY A 235 -7.61 11.74 -16.98
N SER A 236 -7.89 10.66 -17.74
CA SER A 236 -9.02 9.78 -17.46
C SER A 236 -8.75 8.86 -16.28
N PHE A 237 -9.80 8.49 -15.57
CA PHE A 237 -9.71 7.54 -14.46
C PHE A 237 -9.74 6.10 -14.99
N GLY A 238 -9.07 5.21 -14.25
CA GLY A 238 -9.19 3.77 -14.46
C GLY A 238 -10.59 3.26 -14.09
N GLU A 239 -10.83 1.99 -14.35
CA GLU A 239 -12.12 1.35 -14.07
C GLU A 239 -12.23 0.82 -12.64
N THR A 240 -11.14 0.84 -11.88
CA THR A 240 -11.06 0.27 -10.53
C THR A 240 -10.98 1.38 -9.49
N PHE A 241 -11.78 1.24 -8.46
CA PHE A 241 -11.67 1.99 -7.21
C PHE A 241 -11.54 0.97 -6.07
N ALA A 242 -10.46 1.05 -5.30
CA ALA A 242 -10.23 0.14 -4.19
C ALA A 242 -10.36 0.87 -2.85
N ILE A 243 -10.77 0.13 -1.83
CA ILE A 243 -10.80 0.55 -0.43
C ILE A 243 -9.82 -0.31 0.35
N ASP A 244 -8.89 0.33 1.02
CA ASP A 244 -7.93 -0.32 1.90
C ASP A 244 -8.38 -0.12 3.35
N LEU A 245 -8.81 -1.21 3.99
CA LEU A 245 -9.26 -1.17 5.37
C LEU A 245 -8.06 -1.19 6.30
N LYS A 246 -8.00 -0.21 7.20
CA LYS A 246 -7.00 -0.19 8.26
C LYS A 246 -7.41 -1.12 9.37
N LEU A 247 -6.53 -2.05 9.68
CA LEU A 247 -6.68 -2.94 10.82
C LEU A 247 -5.65 -2.52 11.88
N ARG A 248 -6.12 -1.95 12.98
CA ARG A 248 -5.21 -1.62 14.09
C ARG A 248 -4.56 -2.89 14.60
N ASN A 249 -3.26 -2.79 14.86
CA ASN A 249 -2.53 -3.90 15.45
C ASN A 249 -3.12 -4.27 16.80
N ARG A 250 -3.44 -5.53 16.93
CA ARG A 250 -3.88 -6.18 18.16
C ARG A 250 -2.82 -7.19 18.60
N ARG A 251 -2.91 -7.69 19.82
CA ARG A 251 -2.04 -8.76 20.28
C ARG A 251 -2.18 -10.01 19.41
N PRO A 252 -1.14 -10.86 19.33
CA PRO A 252 -1.28 -12.15 18.66
C PRO A 252 -2.53 -12.91 19.15
N GLY A 253 -3.31 -13.43 18.20
CA GLY A 253 -4.60 -14.09 18.49
C GLY A 253 -5.81 -13.17 18.58
N GLU A 254 -5.70 -11.96 19.09
CA GLU A 254 -6.83 -11.02 19.18
C GLU A 254 -7.40 -10.65 17.82
N MET A 255 -6.56 -10.53 16.79
CA MET A 255 -7.02 -10.24 15.44
C MET A 255 -7.87 -11.38 14.88
N LYS A 256 -7.41 -12.62 15.06
CA LYS A 256 -8.16 -13.80 14.63
C LYS A 256 -9.49 -13.91 15.36
N GLU A 257 -9.51 -13.68 16.66
CA GLU A 257 -10.73 -13.68 17.46
C GLU A 257 -11.69 -12.56 17.01
N SER A 258 -11.17 -11.36 16.78
CA SER A 258 -11.96 -10.22 16.28
C SER A 258 -12.68 -10.54 14.96
N PHE A 259 -12.01 -11.22 14.03
CA PHE A 259 -12.62 -11.64 12.76
C PHE A 259 -13.55 -12.85 12.88
N ASN A 260 -13.34 -13.74 13.83
CA ASN A 260 -14.15 -14.95 13.96
C ASN A 260 -15.44 -14.73 14.77
N SER A 261 -15.39 -13.91 15.82
CA SER A 261 -16.50 -13.75 16.75
C SER A 261 -16.59 -12.36 17.41
N GLY A 262 -15.62 -11.46 17.09
CA GLY A 262 -15.55 -10.13 17.66
C GLY A 262 -16.12 -9.04 16.74
N ASP A 263 -15.60 -7.84 16.91
CA ASP A 263 -16.05 -6.60 16.26
C ASP A 263 -15.84 -6.55 14.75
N ARG A 264 -15.04 -7.46 14.17
CA ARG A 264 -14.83 -7.58 12.72
C ARG A 264 -15.46 -8.83 12.09
N ALA A 265 -16.25 -9.57 12.86
CA ALA A 265 -17.00 -10.70 12.30
C ALA A 265 -17.97 -10.26 11.18
N PRO A 266 -18.65 -9.10 11.24
CA PRO A 266 -19.46 -8.61 10.13
C PRO A 266 -18.65 -8.34 8.88
N LEU A 267 -17.45 -7.78 9.00
CA LEU A 267 -16.54 -7.58 7.87
C LEU A 267 -16.13 -8.92 7.24
N ARG A 268 -15.76 -9.92 8.05
CA ARG A 268 -15.46 -11.26 7.55
C ARG A 268 -16.64 -11.83 6.76
N GLN A 269 -17.84 -11.79 7.32
CA GLN A 269 -19.04 -12.29 6.66
C GLN A 269 -19.27 -11.60 5.31
N LEU A 270 -19.09 -10.28 5.26
CA LEU A 270 -19.20 -9.49 4.03
C LEU A 270 -18.21 -9.96 2.95
N LEU A 271 -16.95 -10.19 3.33
CA LEU A 271 -15.91 -10.66 2.40
C LEU A 271 -16.19 -12.08 1.89
N GLU A 272 -16.75 -12.96 2.73
CA GLU A 272 -17.20 -14.31 2.38
C GLU A 272 -18.40 -14.28 1.43
N ASP A 273 -19.41 -13.46 1.72
CA ASP A 273 -20.62 -13.30 0.90
C ASP A 273 -20.27 -12.77 -0.50
N TRP A 274 -19.27 -11.92 -0.60
CA TRP A 274 -18.76 -11.40 -1.87
C TRP A 274 -17.79 -12.36 -2.56
N LYS A 275 -17.41 -13.45 -1.90
CA LYS A 275 -16.46 -14.45 -2.41
C LYS A 275 -15.11 -13.84 -2.82
N ILE A 276 -14.64 -12.88 -2.05
CA ILE A 276 -13.34 -12.20 -2.26
C ILE A 276 -12.26 -12.64 -1.30
N ILE A 277 -12.55 -13.63 -0.46
CA ILE A 277 -11.58 -14.32 0.40
C ILE A 277 -11.71 -15.83 0.27
N ASP A 278 -10.63 -16.53 0.55
CA ASP A 278 -10.56 -17.98 0.75
C ASP A 278 -9.84 -18.28 2.08
N GLY A 279 -9.37 -19.51 2.28
CA GLY A 279 -8.64 -19.91 3.48
C GLY A 279 -7.39 -19.09 3.81
N ARG A 280 -6.91 -18.23 2.89
CA ARG A 280 -5.76 -17.35 3.10
C ARG A 280 -5.99 -16.28 4.15
N LEU A 281 -7.23 -15.83 4.33
CA LEU A 281 -7.53 -14.89 5.42
C LEU A 281 -7.17 -15.51 6.78
N ASP A 282 -7.54 -16.76 7.02
CA ASP A 282 -7.22 -17.45 8.29
C ASP A 282 -5.70 -17.66 8.47
N ALA A 283 -5.00 -17.95 7.39
CA ALA A 283 -3.54 -18.04 7.38
C ALA A 283 -2.90 -16.67 7.68
N ALA A 284 -3.37 -15.59 7.05
CA ALA A 284 -2.91 -14.22 7.29
C ALA A 284 -3.16 -13.77 8.73
N LEU A 285 -4.36 -14.01 9.26
CA LEU A 285 -4.70 -13.70 10.66
C LEU A 285 -3.88 -14.50 11.68
N GLY A 286 -3.39 -15.68 11.27
CA GLY A 286 -2.47 -16.48 12.06
C GLY A 286 -1.01 -15.98 12.05
N MET A 287 -0.67 -15.09 11.11
CA MET A 287 0.66 -14.45 11.00
C MET A 287 0.81 -13.20 11.86
N THR A 288 -0.05 -12.96 12.85
CA THR A 288 0.04 -11.76 13.67
C THR A 288 1.40 -11.68 14.36
N PHE A 289 2.24 -10.82 13.81
CA PHE A 289 3.56 -10.53 14.35
C PHE A 289 3.41 -9.78 15.65
N ALA A 290 4.01 -10.30 16.72
CA ALA A 290 4.14 -9.53 17.93
C ALA A 290 5.01 -8.30 17.64
N ARG A 291 4.45 -7.12 17.73
CA ARG A 291 5.16 -5.82 17.65
C ARG A 291 6.20 -5.61 18.78
N ASN A 292 6.45 -6.64 19.57
CA ASN A 292 7.29 -6.59 20.76
C ASN A 292 8.75 -7.02 20.53
N TYR A 293 9.18 -7.11 19.27
CA TYR A 293 10.62 -7.15 19.04
C TYR A 293 11.11 -5.70 19.10
N PRO A 294 11.94 -5.35 20.11
CA PRO A 294 12.58 -4.05 20.12
C PRO A 294 13.45 -3.97 18.86
N VAL A 295 13.04 -3.15 17.91
CA VAL A 295 13.85 -2.73 16.78
C VAL A 295 14.91 -1.77 17.27
#